data_c8c97de2e080201c6a86675392e78bec
#
_entry.id   c8c97de2e080201c6a86675392e78bec
#
_cell.length_a   1.000
_cell.length_b   1.000
_cell.length_c   1.000
_cell.angle_alpha   90.00
_cell.angle_beta   90.00
_cell.angle_gamma   90.00
#
_symmetry.space_group_name_H-M   'P 1'
#
loop_
_entity.id
_entity.type
_entity.pdbx_description
1 polymer ?
#
loop_
_entity_poly.entity_id
_entity_poly.type
_entity_poly.pdbx_seq_one_letter_code
_entity_poly.pdbx_strand_id
1 'polypeptide(L)'
;MKIAQIVASLESRHGGPSRSVRGLACGLAGIGHTVGLLSTVPGGDGVSKIDGTLDTRIFARERPQAFCPSKPLRHHLLTTGYEIVHHHGLWLRTLHYARRAAVKASAPLVISPRGMMSEWAWNHHRFKKSFAARWIHPKALATAAGWHVTSDGEAEDIRRLGFTQPVCVAPNGVLPPSVDEETAAIIHWRNAYPVLAARRVALFYSRFHAKKRVLELIDLWLSVPRGDWVLLLAGIPEEYTVAQLEGYVLRQGGIGRILVHDGTDAPPPYAVASLFLLPSHSENFGLVVAESLVRGVPVLTTDATPWHKLETVGAGRCVPWNLYAKPLASLLAETPETLAARGRLGSAWVRDDFSWGKTARTLSAFYEKLREAAR
;
A
#
# COMPACT_ATOMS: atom_id res chain seq x y z
N MET A 1 1.83 -16.43 -19.90
CA MET A 1 3.04 -16.79 -19.10
C MET A 1 2.64 -17.41 -17.79
N LYS A 2 3.48 -18.29 -17.21
CA LYS A 2 3.35 -18.80 -15.86
C LYS A 2 4.20 -17.97 -14.89
N ILE A 3 3.56 -17.21 -14.01
CA ILE A 3 4.18 -16.15 -13.21
C ILE A 3 4.09 -16.50 -11.72
N ALA A 4 5.20 -16.43 -10.97
CA ALA A 4 5.19 -16.45 -9.52
C ALA A 4 5.14 -15.03 -8.97
N GLN A 5 4.13 -14.71 -8.17
CA GLN A 5 4.03 -13.50 -7.35
C GLN A 5 4.31 -13.90 -5.89
N ILE A 6 5.45 -13.49 -5.34
CA ILE A 6 5.92 -13.96 -4.05
C ILE A 6 5.94 -12.80 -3.06
N VAL A 7 5.22 -12.94 -1.96
CA VAL A 7 5.21 -11.97 -0.85
C VAL A 7 5.34 -12.71 0.48
N ALA A 8 6.03 -12.13 1.45
CA ALA A 8 6.28 -12.80 2.73
C ALA A 8 5.01 -13.10 3.54
N SER A 9 4.01 -12.22 3.50
CA SER A 9 2.72 -12.42 4.18
C SER A 9 1.59 -11.77 3.39
N LEU A 10 0.42 -12.43 3.38
CA LEU A 10 -0.84 -11.90 2.86
C LEU A 10 -1.80 -11.49 3.99
N GLU A 11 -1.36 -11.53 5.24
CA GLU A 11 -2.17 -11.11 6.39
C GLU A 11 -2.44 -9.61 6.33
N SER A 12 -3.70 -9.21 6.59
CA SER A 12 -4.17 -7.80 6.52
C SER A 12 -3.39 -6.87 7.45
N ARG A 13 -2.94 -7.37 8.61
CA ARG A 13 -2.12 -6.61 9.58
C ARG A 13 -0.79 -6.07 9.00
N HIS A 14 -0.30 -6.64 7.90
CA HIS A 14 0.92 -6.14 7.23
C HIS A 14 0.64 -5.01 6.23
N GLY A 15 -0.61 -4.54 6.12
CA GLY A 15 -0.98 -3.31 5.43
C GLY A 15 -0.92 -3.39 3.90
N GLY A 16 -0.46 -2.30 3.27
CA GLY A 16 -0.50 -2.09 1.82
C GLY A 16 0.06 -3.22 0.93
N PRO A 17 1.24 -3.80 1.22
CA PRO A 17 1.80 -4.85 0.37
C PRO A 17 0.91 -6.10 0.23
N SER A 18 0.23 -6.54 1.29
CA SER A 18 -0.65 -7.71 1.23
C SER A 18 -1.84 -7.50 0.29
N ARG A 19 -2.42 -6.31 0.29
CA ARG A 19 -3.52 -5.93 -0.62
C ARG A 19 -3.01 -5.74 -2.05
N SER A 20 -1.93 -4.98 -2.23
CA SER A 20 -1.43 -4.62 -3.56
C SER A 20 -0.89 -5.82 -4.35
N VAL A 21 -0.22 -6.78 -3.69
CA VAL A 21 0.28 -7.98 -4.37
C VAL A 21 -0.87 -8.90 -4.79
N ARG A 22 -1.91 -9.01 -3.96
CA ARG A 22 -3.14 -9.75 -4.32
C ARG A 22 -3.83 -9.09 -5.52
N GLY A 23 -4.04 -7.78 -5.49
CA GLY A 23 -4.66 -7.05 -6.60
C GLY A 23 -3.87 -7.18 -7.92
N LEU A 24 -2.54 -7.11 -7.84
CA LEU A 24 -1.68 -7.35 -9.02
C LEU A 24 -1.80 -8.77 -9.55
N ALA A 25 -1.80 -9.78 -8.67
CA ALA A 25 -1.94 -11.18 -9.07
C ALA A 25 -3.30 -11.43 -9.75
N CYS A 26 -4.38 -10.89 -9.20
CA CYS A 26 -5.71 -10.92 -9.85
C CYS A 26 -5.70 -10.20 -11.21
N GLY A 27 -5.07 -9.03 -11.29
CA GLY A 27 -4.96 -8.28 -12.55
C GLY A 27 -4.20 -9.05 -13.64
N LEU A 28 -3.09 -9.70 -13.29
CA LEU A 28 -2.32 -10.54 -14.21
C LEU A 28 -3.11 -11.79 -14.64
N ALA A 29 -3.81 -12.44 -13.73
CA ALA A 29 -4.70 -13.55 -14.04
C ALA A 29 -5.84 -13.12 -14.98
N GLY A 30 -6.42 -11.94 -14.73
CA GLY A 30 -7.51 -11.36 -15.53
C GLY A 30 -7.12 -10.99 -16.96
N ILE A 31 -5.82 -10.84 -17.27
CA ILE A 31 -5.32 -10.66 -18.63
C ILE A 31 -4.77 -11.96 -19.26
N GLY A 32 -5.08 -13.13 -18.67
CA GLY A 32 -4.82 -14.45 -19.24
C GLY A 32 -3.49 -15.10 -18.85
N HIS A 33 -2.79 -14.60 -17.81
CA HIS A 33 -1.60 -15.28 -17.29
C HIS A 33 -1.99 -16.35 -16.25
N THR A 34 -1.20 -17.43 -16.15
CA THR A 34 -1.29 -18.39 -15.05
C THR A 34 -0.45 -17.87 -13.90
N VAL A 35 -1.08 -17.52 -12.77
CA VAL A 35 -0.40 -16.82 -11.66
C VAL A 35 -0.40 -17.66 -10.41
N GLY A 36 0.78 -17.93 -9.87
CA GLY A 36 0.97 -18.43 -8.50
C GLY A 36 1.16 -17.27 -7.53
N LEU A 37 0.20 -17.03 -6.65
CA LEU A 37 0.31 -16.08 -5.53
C LEU A 37 0.81 -16.83 -4.31
N LEU A 38 2.09 -16.65 -3.98
CA LEU A 38 2.80 -17.46 -3.01
C LEU A 38 3.18 -16.65 -1.77
N SER A 39 2.85 -17.16 -0.60
CA SER A 39 3.09 -16.48 0.68
C SER A 39 3.44 -17.46 1.79
N THR A 40 3.78 -16.92 2.98
CA THR A 40 4.05 -17.70 4.17
C THR A 40 3.26 -17.20 5.37
N VAL A 41 2.94 -18.10 6.31
CA VAL A 41 2.25 -17.79 7.57
C VAL A 41 2.95 -18.47 8.75
N PRO A 42 3.05 -17.84 9.94
CA PRO A 42 3.59 -18.49 11.12
C PRO A 42 2.71 -19.67 11.58
N GLY A 43 3.29 -20.87 11.73
CA GLY A 43 2.68 -21.99 12.45
C GLY A 43 1.38 -22.58 11.86
N GLY A 44 1.04 -22.24 10.62
CA GLY A 44 -0.21 -22.68 9.98
C GLY A 44 -0.02 -23.86 9.03
N ASP A 45 -1.08 -24.66 8.87
CA ASP A 45 -1.22 -25.56 7.73
C ASP A 45 -1.36 -24.75 6.46
N GLY A 46 -0.69 -25.19 5.40
CA GLY A 46 -0.70 -24.47 4.13
C GLY A 46 -2.12 -24.39 3.56
N VAL A 47 -2.55 -23.17 3.20
CA VAL A 47 -3.82 -22.96 2.49
C VAL A 47 -3.53 -22.90 1.00
N SER A 48 -4.30 -23.63 0.22
CA SER A 48 -4.30 -23.55 -1.24
C SER A 48 -5.71 -23.25 -1.74
N LYS A 49 -5.85 -22.21 -2.57
CA LYS A 49 -7.09 -21.85 -3.25
C LYS A 49 -6.80 -21.55 -4.71
N ILE A 50 -7.46 -22.27 -5.61
CA ILE A 50 -7.39 -22.01 -7.05
C ILE A 50 -8.67 -21.28 -7.46
N ASP A 51 -8.51 -20.19 -8.20
CA ASP A 51 -9.58 -19.39 -8.75
C ASP A 51 -9.22 -19.06 -10.22
N GLY A 52 -9.80 -19.81 -11.14
CA GLY A 52 -9.44 -19.75 -12.56
C GLY A 52 -7.94 -19.99 -12.78
N THR A 53 -7.25 -18.97 -13.29
CA THR A 53 -5.80 -19.00 -13.55
C THR A 53 -4.94 -18.51 -12.38
N LEU A 54 -5.56 -18.17 -11.24
CA LEU A 54 -4.90 -17.74 -10.02
C LEU A 54 -4.83 -18.88 -9.01
N ASP A 55 -3.60 -19.33 -8.72
CA ASP A 55 -3.31 -20.34 -7.70
C ASP A 55 -2.69 -19.68 -6.46
N THR A 56 -3.48 -19.48 -5.42
CA THR A 56 -3.03 -18.88 -4.15
C THR A 56 -2.59 -19.97 -3.20
N ARG A 57 -1.31 -19.94 -2.78
CA ARG A 57 -0.74 -20.90 -1.81
C ARG A 57 -0.05 -20.18 -0.66
N ILE A 58 -0.42 -20.53 0.55
CA ILE A 58 0.17 -20.04 1.79
C ILE A 58 0.90 -21.20 2.45
N PHE A 59 2.20 -21.07 2.67
CA PHE A 59 3.07 -22.11 3.19
C PHE A 59 3.43 -21.87 4.66
N ALA A 60 3.60 -22.94 5.42
CA ALA A 60 4.09 -22.87 6.80
C ALA A 60 5.47 -22.21 6.85
N ARG A 61 5.65 -21.29 7.82
CA ARG A 61 6.92 -20.61 8.10
C ARG A 61 7.68 -21.32 9.19
N GLU A 62 8.97 -21.50 8.98
CA GLU A 62 9.89 -22.10 9.94
C GLU A 62 10.55 -21.03 10.83
N ARG A 63 11.33 -21.44 11.82
CA ARG A 63 12.14 -20.54 12.66
C ARG A 63 13.50 -20.24 11.98
N PRO A 64 14.11 -19.06 12.17
CA PRO A 64 13.55 -17.89 12.88
C PRO A 64 12.52 -17.16 12.03
N GLN A 65 11.31 -16.95 12.55
CA GLN A 65 10.15 -16.44 11.80
C GLN A 65 10.39 -15.03 11.19
N ALA A 66 11.26 -14.23 11.80
CA ALA A 66 11.59 -12.89 11.34
C ALA A 66 12.16 -12.82 9.91
N PHE A 67 12.80 -13.91 9.43
CA PHE A 67 13.35 -13.99 8.07
C PHE A 67 12.44 -14.76 7.10
N CYS A 68 11.28 -15.21 7.55
CA CYS A 68 10.28 -15.94 6.76
C CYS A 68 10.83 -17.17 6.02
N PRO A 69 11.65 -18.08 6.65
CA PRO A 69 12.06 -19.30 6.00
C PRO A 69 10.87 -20.26 5.85
N SER A 70 10.85 -21.01 4.74
CA SER A 70 9.83 -22.02 4.45
C SER A 70 10.38 -23.04 3.46
N LYS A 71 10.64 -24.26 3.93
CA LYS A 71 11.08 -25.36 3.07
C LYS A 71 10.01 -25.74 2.04
N PRO A 72 8.70 -25.82 2.40
CA PRO A 72 7.65 -26.10 1.43
C PRO A 72 7.58 -25.05 0.30
N LEU A 73 7.64 -23.75 0.63
CA LEU A 73 7.70 -22.68 -0.40
C LEU A 73 8.93 -22.85 -1.30
N ARG A 74 10.10 -23.12 -0.72
CA ARG A 74 11.33 -23.34 -1.49
C ARG A 74 11.18 -24.53 -2.43
N HIS A 75 10.63 -25.64 -1.97
CA HIS A 75 10.40 -26.85 -2.78
C HIS A 75 9.46 -26.54 -3.93
N HIS A 76 8.30 -25.92 -3.65
CA HIS A 76 7.32 -25.53 -4.65
C HIS A 76 7.93 -24.63 -5.75
N LEU A 77 8.67 -23.59 -5.36
CA LEU A 77 9.33 -22.69 -6.31
C LEU A 77 10.35 -23.41 -7.21
N LEU A 78 11.09 -24.38 -6.66
CA LEU A 78 12.11 -25.11 -7.42
C LEU A 78 11.53 -26.21 -8.33
N THR A 79 10.30 -26.63 -8.15
CA THR A 79 9.67 -27.73 -8.89
C THR A 79 8.61 -27.29 -9.89
N THR A 80 8.05 -26.09 -9.75
CA THR A 80 6.89 -25.66 -10.55
C THR A 80 7.25 -25.13 -11.93
N GLY A 81 8.48 -24.64 -12.18
CA GLY A 81 8.92 -24.14 -13.48
C GLY A 81 8.17 -22.86 -13.92
N TYR A 82 8.31 -21.78 -13.16
CA TYR A 82 7.78 -20.47 -13.51
C TYR A 82 8.61 -19.82 -14.62
N GLU A 83 7.95 -19.11 -15.54
CA GLU A 83 8.58 -18.36 -16.65
C GLU A 83 9.01 -16.96 -16.20
N ILE A 84 8.36 -16.42 -15.15
CA ILE A 84 8.71 -15.16 -14.44
C ILE A 84 8.65 -15.42 -12.95
N VAL A 85 9.66 -14.94 -12.23
CA VAL A 85 9.69 -14.96 -10.77
C VAL A 85 9.70 -13.52 -10.27
N HIS A 86 8.59 -13.07 -9.68
CA HIS A 86 8.45 -11.72 -9.16
C HIS A 86 8.32 -11.73 -7.63
N HIS A 87 9.27 -11.13 -6.95
CA HIS A 87 9.32 -11.06 -5.49
C HIS A 87 9.04 -9.65 -4.98
N HIS A 88 8.21 -9.54 -3.93
CA HIS A 88 7.84 -8.28 -3.30
C HIS A 88 8.46 -8.15 -1.91
N GLY A 89 9.14 -7.02 -1.69
CA GLY A 89 9.89 -6.71 -0.48
C GLY A 89 11.33 -7.24 -0.52
N LEU A 90 12.09 -6.84 0.50
CA LEU A 90 13.51 -7.16 0.64
C LEU A 90 13.78 -7.81 2.00
N TRP A 91 15.06 -8.17 2.25
CA TRP A 91 15.63 -8.58 3.53
C TRP A 91 15.13 -9.94 4.08
N LEU A 92 14.37 -10.71 3.28
CA LEU A 92 13.74 -11.97 3.70
C LEU A 92 14.29 -13.19 2.94
N ARG A 93 14.20 -14.36 3.55
CA ARG A 93 14.68 -15.62 2.97
C ARG A 93 13.89 -16.03 1.73
N THR A 94 12.65 -15.61 1.62
CA THR A 94 11.80 -15.84 0.44
C THR A 94 12.41 -15.26 -0.84
N LEU A 95 13.12 -14.11 -0.76
CA LEU A 95 13.83 -13.53 -1.91
C LEU A 95 14.99 -14.41 -2.38
N HIS A 96 15.69 -15.08 -1.45
CA HIS A 96 16.72 -16.05 -1.81
C HIS A 96 16.12 -17.27 -2.55
N TYR A 97 14.94 -17.75 -2.12
CA TYR A 97 14.26 -18.85 -2.80
C TYR A 97 13.79 -18.45 -4.20
N ALA A 98 13.24 -17.22 -4.34
CA ALA A 98 12.86 -16.64 -5.61
C ALA A 98 14.04 -16.61 -6.59
N ARG A 99 15.20 -16.10 -6.13
CA ARG A 99 16.43 -16.10 -6.93
C ARG A 99 16.85 -17.51 -7.38
N ARG A 100 16.85 -18.48 -6.45
CA ARG A 100 17.24 -19.86 -6.80
C ARG A 100 16.29 -20.51 -7.82
N ALA A 101 14.99 -20.23 -7.70
CA ALA A 101 13.99 -20.70 -8.65
C ALA A 101 14.20 -20.06 -10.04
N ALA A 102 14.43 -18.75 -10.08
CA ALA A 102 14.73 -18.02 -11.31
C ALA A 102 15.96 -18.59 -12.03
N VAL A 103 17.06 -18.79 -11.31
CA VAL A 103 18.30 -19.39 -11.87
C VAL A 103 18.04 -20.79 -12.38
N LYS A 104 17.33 -21.64 -11.60
CA LYS A 104 17.06 -23.04 -12.01
C LYS A 104 16.19 -23.14 -13.25
N ALA A 105 15.22 -22.23 -13.40
CA ALA A 105 14.28 -22.21 -14.51
C ALA A 105 14.78 -21.36 -15.71
N SER A 106 15.96 -20.73 -15.62
CA SER A 106 16.44 -19.71 -16.55
C SER A 106 15.41 -18.60 -16.79
N ALA A 107 14.66 -18.24 -15.72
CA ALA A 107 13.59 -17.26 -15.76
C ALA A 107 14.06 -15.90 -15.22
N PRO A 108 13.57 -14.77 -15.75
CA PRO A 108 13.85 -13.46 -15.17
C PRO A 108 13.36 -13.34 -13.73
N LEU A 109 14.23 -12.83 -12.82
CA LEU A 109 13.87 -12.41 -11.48
C LEU A 109 13.53 -10.91 -11.51
N VAL A 110 12.29 -10.57 -11.18
CA VAL A 110 11.84 -9.18 -10.96
C VAL A 110 11.70 -8.94 -9.47
N ILE A 111 12.12 -7.78 -8.99
CA ILE A 111 12.01 -7.39 -7.58
C ILE A 111 11.22 -6.10 -7.46
N SER A 112 10.22 -6.08 -6.58
CA SER A 112 9.53 -4.87 -6.13
C SER A 112 9.98 -4.52 -4.73
N PRO A 113 10.76 -3.44 -4.51
CA PRO A 113 11.29 -3.09 -3.19
C PRO A 113 10.23 -2.54 -2.23
N ARG A 114 9.11 -2.01 -2.75
CA ARG A 114 7.98 -1.53 -1.94
C ARG A 114 8.38 -0.46 -0.92
N GLY A 115 9.18 0.54 -1.36
CA GLY A 115 9.68 1.64 -0.54
C GLY A 115 10.85 1.29 0.38
N MET A 116 11.34 0.05 0.36
CA MET A 116 12.45 -0.38 1.23
C MET A 116 13.82 0.13 0.76
N MET A 117 13.89 0.78 -0.41
CA MET A 117 15.08 1.41 -0.98
C MET A 117 15.08 2.93 -0.87
N SER A 118 14.04 3.56 -0.30
CA SER A 118 14.04 4.99 -0.02
C SER A 118 15.22 5.36 0.88
N GLU A 119 15.72 6.60 0.78
CA GLU A 119 16.90 7.05 1.50
C GLU A 119 16.77 6.80 3.00
N TRP A 120 15.64 7.19 3.59
CA TRP A 120 15.36 6.93 4.99
C TRP A 120 15.36 5.43 5.30
N ALA A 121 14.63 4.62 4.53
CA ALA A 121 14.55 3.19 4.74
C ALA A 121 15.90 2.52 4.56
N TRP A 122 16.70 2.94 3.57
CA TRP A 122 18.02 2.35 3.30
C TRP A 122 19.01 2.61 4.43
N ASN A 123 19.04 3.81 4.97
CA ASN A 123 19.95 4.22 6.03
C ASN A 123 19.53 3.67 7.41
N HIS A 124 18.23 3.47 7.63
CA HIS A 124 17.72 2.89 8.86
C HIS A 124 18.15 1.42 9.02
N HIS A 125 18.83 1.08 10.12
CA HIS A 125 19.39 -0.26 10.38
C HIS A 125 20.38 -0.79 9.32
N ARG A 126 21.24 0.06 8.77
CA ARG A 126 22.17 -0.25 7.69
C ARG A 126 22.98 -1.55 7.90
N PHE A 127 23.49 -1.81 9.11
CA PHE A 127 24.24 -3.03 9.41
C PHE A 127 23.39 -4.31 9.29
N LYS A 128 22.15 -4.28 9.76
CA LYS A 128 21.22 -5.42 9.63
C LYS A 128 20.91 -5.72 8.16
N LYS A 129 20.79 -4.70 7.33
CA LYS A 129 20.53 -4.83 5.88
C LYS A 129 21.75 -5.35 5.12
N SER A 130 22.93 -4.89 5.45
CA SER A 130 24.17 -5.44 4.90
C SER A 130 24.34 -6.92 5.23
N PHE A 131 24.05 -7.31 6.47
CA PHE A 131 23.99 -8.72 6.86
C PHE A 131 22.95 -9.50 6.06
N ALA A 132 21.73 -8.98 5.91
CA ALA A 132 20.68 -9.65 5.16
C ALA A 132 21.05 -9.79 3.67
N ALA A 133 21.61 -8.77 3.04
CA ALA A 133 22.07 -8.81 1.65
C ALA A 133 23.16 -9.89 1.45
N ARG A 134 24.06 -10.07 2.43
CA ARG A 134 25.16 -11.03 2.35
C ARG A 134 24.74 -12.47 2.69
N TRP A 135 23.85 -12.66 3.68
CA TRP A 135 23.58 -13.98 4.28
C TRP A 135 22.15 -14.48 4.09
N ILE A 136 21.18 -13.59 4.05
CA ILE A 136 19.76 -13.97 3.96
C ILE A 136 19.35 -14.17 2.49
N HIS A 137 19.71 -13.27 1.60
CA HIS A 137 19.43 -13.35 0.16
C HIS A 137 20.64 -13.00 -0.71
N PRO A 138 21.77 -13.73 -0.56
CA PRO A 138 23.01 -13.39 -1.25
C PRO A 138 22.82 -13.27 -2.76
N LYS A 139 23.44 -12.22 -3.34
CA LYS A 139 23.41 -11.90 -4.77
C LYS A 139 22.02 -11.59 -5.37
N ALA A 140 20.92 -11.61 -4.60
CA ALA A 140 19.57 -11.49 -5.17
C ALA A 140 19.37 -10.13 -5.86
N LEU A 141 19.82 -9.03 -5.25
CA LEU A 141 19.69 -7.69 -5.81
C LEU A 141 20.55 -7.51 -7.07
N ALA A 142 21.79 -8.03 -7.05
CA ALA A 142 22.70 -7.93 -8.19
C ALA A 142 22.28 -8.79 -9.39
N THR A 143 21.56 -9.88 -9.15
CA THR A 143 21.12 -10.81 -10.20
C THR A 143 19.65 -10.61 -10.60
N ALA A 144 18.99 -9.57 -10.11
CA ALA A 144 17.67 -9.19 -10.61
C ALA A 144 17.75 -8.85 -12.11
N ALA A 145 16.83 -9.39 -12.88
CA ALA A 145 16.69 -9.05 -14.31
C ALA A 145 16.05 -7.66 -14.48
N GLY A 146 15.24 -7.23 -13.51
CA GLY A 146 14.61 -5.91 -13.52
C GLY A 146 13.88 -5.59 -12.22
N TRP A 147 13.44 -4.35 -12.12
CA TRP A 147 12.74 -3.79 -10.96
C TRP A 147 11.33 -3.37 -11.33
N HIS A 148 10.38 -3.67 -10.48
CA HIS A 148 9.04 -3.11 -10.53
C HIS A 148 8.86 -2.11 -9.38
N VAL A 149 8.50 -0.89 -9.71
CA VAL A 149 8.26 0.20 -8.76
C VAL A 149 6.88 0.82 -8.98
N THR A 150 6.36 1.50 -7.97
CA THR A 150 5.02 2.06 -8.00
C THR A 150 5.00 3.57 -8.24
N SER A 151 6.17 4.21 -8.26
CA SER A 151 6.33 5.65 -8.51
C SER A 151 7.69 5.96 -9.12
N ASP A 152 7.82 7.12 -9.77
CA ASP A 152 9.08 7.61 -10.31
C ASP A 152 10.12 7.84 -9.21
N GLY A 153 9.71 8.35 -8.04
CA GLY A 153 10.61 8.52 -6.90
C GLY A 153 11.22 7.19 -6.41
N GLU A 154 10.46 6.09 -6.45
CA GLU A 154 11.01 4.76 -6.13
C GLU A 154 12.01 4.29 -7.22
N ALA A 155 11.82 4.67 -8.48
CA ALA A 155 12.77 4.40 -9.56
C ALA A 155 14.08 5.20 -9.36
N GLU A 156 13.98 6.45 -8.96
CA GLU A 156 15.13 7.30 -8.60
C GLU A 156 15.91 6.71 -7.42
N ASP A 157 15.23 6.21 -6.39
CA ASP A 157 15.86 5.53 -5.25
C ASP A 157 16.73 4.34 -5.70
N ILE A 158 16.24 3.53 -6.64
CA ILE A 158 16.99 2.40 -7.21
C ILE A 158 18.23 2.89 -7.94
N ARG A 159 18.11 3.93 -8.76
CA ARG A 159 19.23 4.51 -9.52
C ARG A 159 20.29 5.13 -8.60
N ARG A 160 19.85 5.85 -7.56
CA ARG A 160 20.74 6.44 -6.54
C ARG A 160 21.59 5.39 -5.82
N LEU A 161 21.05 4.18 -5.64
CA LEU A 161 21.77 3.05 -5.05
C LEU A 161 22.71 2.33 -6.04
N GLY A 162 22.82 2.80 -7.28
CA GLY A 162 23.74 2.28 -8.30
C GLY A 162 23.25 1.07 -9.07
N PHE A 163 21.95 0.70 -8.95
CA PHE A 163 21.38 -0.40 -9.75
C PHE A 163 21.04 0.09 -11.16
N THR A 164 21.52 -0.63 -12.16
CA THR A 164 21.41 -0.28 -13.60
C THR A 164 20.40 -1.12 -14.36
N GLN A 165 19.88 -2.19 -13.77
CA GLN A 165 18.89 -3.06 -14.40
C GLN A 165 17.64 -2.29 -14.83
N PRO A 166 16.89 -2.76 -15.85
CA PRO A 166 15.64 -2.14 -16.28
C PRO A 166 14.66 -1.92 -15.14
N VAL A 167 13.98 -0.76 -15.13
CA VAL A 167 12.96 -0.41 -14.13
C VAL A 167 11.63 -0.22 -14.87
N CYS A 168 10.59 -0.89 -14.37
CA CYS A 168 9.20 -0.69 -14.78
C CYS A 168 8.47 0.12 -13.71
N VAL A 169 8.03 1.32 -14.06
CA VAL A 169 7.12 2.10 -13.21
C VAL A 169 5.70 1.67 -13.55
N ALA A 170 5.08 0.92 -12.64
CA ALA A 170 3.70 0.46 -12.77
C ALA A 170 2.98 0.68 -11.43
N PRO A 171 2.18 1.75 -11.29
CA PRO A 171 1.48 2.08 -10.06
C PRO A 171 0.55 0.96 -9.59
N ASN A 172 0.27 0.91 -8.28
CA ASN A 172 -0.74 0.00 -7.78
C ASN A 172 -2.11 0.37 -8.37
N GLY A 173 -2.91 -0.65 -8.67
CA GLY A 173 -4.31 -0.46 -9.02
C GLY A 173 -5.19 -0.28 -7.77
N VAL A 174 -6.40 0.18 -8.00
CA VAL A 174 -7.47 0.22 -7.00
C VAL A 174 -8.73 -0.39 -7.61
N LEU A 175 -9.56 -1.02 -6.77
CA LEU A 175 -10.87 -1.52 -7.16
C LEU A 175 -11.95 -0.62 -6.55
N PRO A 176 -12.96 -0.22 -7.34
CA PRO A 176 -14.16 0.38 -6.77
C PRO A 176 -14.80 -0.61 -5.79
N PRO A 177 -15.30 -0.15 -4.64
CA PRO A 177 -16.08 -1.00 -3.75
C PRO A 177 -17.42 -1.40 -4.39
N SER A 178 -18.00 -2.50 -3.94
CA SER A 178 -19.38 -2.82 -4.25
C SER A 178 -20.35 -1.92 -3.45
N VAL A 179 -21.59 -1.83 -3.90
CA VAL A 179 -22.66 -1.09 -3.19
C VAL A 179 -22.90 -1.70 -1.81
N ASP A 180 -22.84 -3.02 -1.70
CA ASP A 180 -23.06 -3.74 -0.43
C ASP A 180 -21.93 -3.45 0.57
N GLU A 181 -20.65 -3.42 0.12
CA GLU A 181 -19.51 -3.05 0.95
C GLU A 181 -19.62 -1.62 1.49
N GLU A 182 -20.02 -0.66 0.64
CA GLU A 182 -20.22 0.74 1.05
C GLU A 182 -21.39 0.87 2.03
N THR A 183 -22.49 0.20 1.78
CA THR A 183 -23.68 0.21 2.66
C THR A 183 -23.34 -0.39 4.02
N ALA A 184 -22.65 -1.53 4.05
CA ALA A 184 -22.24 -2.18 5.29
C ALA A 184 -21.26 -1.28 6.08
N ALA A 185 -20.34 -0.60 5.40
CA ALA A 185 -19.41 0.33 6.03
C ALA A 185 -20.15 1.54 6.65
N ILE A 186 -21.11 2.14 5.94
CA ILE A 186 -21.95 3.24 6.46
C ILE A 186 -22.67 2.82 7.73
N ILE A 187 -23.33 1.66 7.71
CA ILE A 187 -24.08 1.13 8.86
C ILE A 187 -23.14 0.91 10.05
N HIS A 188 -21.99 0.25 9.82
CA HIS A 188 -21.00 -0.01 10.85
C HIS A 188 -20.53 1.29 11.54
N TRP A 189 -20.10 2.26 10.74
CA TRP A 189 -19.50 3.48 11.28
C TRP A 189 -20.51 4.40 11.96
N ARG A 190 -21.74 4.50 11.44
CA ARG A 190 -22.82 5.29 12.08
C ARG A 190 -23.34 4.65 13.37
N ASN A 191 -23.34 3.32 13.46
CA ASN A 191 -23.65 2.62 14.71
C ASN A 191 -22.55 2.82 15.76
N ALA A 192 -21.28 2.75 15.37
CA ALA A 192 -20.17 3.00 16.27
C ALA A 192 -20.13 4.47 16.76
N TYR A 193 -20.44 5.41 15.87
CA TYR A 193 -20.39 6.86 16.14
C TYR A 193 -21.61 7.57 15.51
N PRO A 194 -22.74 7.68 16.22
CA PRO A 194 -23.95 8.34 15.68
C PRO A 194 -23.72 9.79 15.21
N VAL A 195 -22.74 10.49 15.77
CA VAL A 195 -22.36 11.86 15.38
C VAL A 195 -21.92 11.96 13.90
N LEU A 196 -21.46 10.87 13.29
CA LEU A 196 -21.06 10.84 11.86
C LEU A 196 -22.26 10.97 10.91
N ALA A 197 -23.49 10.80 11.38
CA ALA A 197 -24.69 11.04 10.58
C ALA A 197 -25.07 12.53 10.50
N ALA A 198 -24.63 13.33 11.49
CA ALA A 198 -25.01 14.74 11.64
C ALA A 198 -23.91 15.73 11.30
N ARG A 199 -22.66 15.27 11.17
CA ARG A 199 -21.49 16.13 10.95
C ARG A 199 -20.70 15.70 9.72
N ARG A 200 -20.01 16.68 9.10
CA ARG A 200 -19.05 16.38 8.03
C ARG A 200 -17.80 15.70 8.61
N VAL A 201 -17.28 14.70 7.92
CA VAL A 201 -16.20 13.87 8.41
C VAL A 201 -14.92 14.12 7.61
N ALA A 202 -13.89 14.60 8.29
CA ALA A 202 -12.51 14.50 7.82
C ALA A 202 -11.92 13.19 8.32
N LEU A 203 -11.38 12.39 7.41
CA LEU A 203 -10.90 11.05 7.69
C LEU A 203 -9.38 10.99 7.61
N PHE A 204 -8.74 10.48 8.66
CA PHE A 204 -7.42 9.88 8.59
C PHE A 204 -7.59 8.35 8.68
N TYR A 205 -7.06 7.61 7.70
CA TYR A 205 -7.10 6.15 7.71
C TYR A 205 -5.74 5.59 7.33
N SER A 206 -4.97 5.15 8.33
CA SER A 206 -3.63 4.59 8.17
C SER A 206 -3.19 3.88 9.45
N ARG A 207 -1.97 3.33 9.46
CA ARG A 207 -1.35 2.83 10.71
C ARG A 207 -1.05 3.99 11.66
N PHE A 208 -1.24 3.77 12.95
CA PHE A 208 -0.90 4.75 13.99
C PHE A 208 0.61 4.73 14.27
N HIS A 209 1.34 5.48 13.45
CA HIS A 209 2.81 5.53 13.45
C HIS A 209 3.27 6.97 13.24
N ALA A 210 4.39 7.38 13.87
CA ALA A 210 4.95 8.74 13.75
C ALA A 210 5.17 9.17 12.28
N LYS A 211 5.59 8.25 11.41
CA LYS A 211 5.71 8.51 9.97
C LYS A 211 4.43 9.07 9.33
N LYS A 212 3.26 8.81 9.92
CA LYS A 212 1.94 9.26 9.44
C LYS A 212 1.49 10.59 10.06
N ARG A 213 2.29 11.18 10.95
CA ARG A 213 2.03 12.47 11.61
C ARG A 213 0.68 12.52 12.32
N VAL A 214 0.27 11.42 12.98
CA VAL A 214 -1.06 11.37 13.60
C VAL A 214 -1.18 12.36 14.77
N LEU A 215 -0.12 12.56 15.57
CA LEU A 215 -0.13 13.52 16.66
C LEU A 215 -0.13 14.95 16.14
N GLU A 216 0.73 15.25 15.18
CA GLU A 216 0.81 16.58 14.53
C GLU A 216 -0.51 16.92 13.79
N LEU A 217 -1.21 15.91 13.26
CA LEU A 217 -2.54 16.13 12.67
C LEU A 217 -3.59 16.48 13.74
N ILE A 218 -3.53 15.86 14.92
CA ILE A 218 -4.40 16.21 16.05
C ILE A 218 -4.19 17.69 16.42
N ASP A 219 -2.94 18.11 16.64
CA ASP A 219 -2.60 19.48 17.01
C ASP A 219 -3.04 20.47 15.94
N LEU A 220 -2.76 20.18 14.68
CA LEU A 220 -3.18 21.00 13.55
C LEU A 220 -4.70 21.11 13.45
N TRP A 221 -5.42 19.99 13.59
CA TRP A 221 -6.88 19.94 13.55
C TRP A 221 -7.51 20.86 14.61
N LEU A 222 -6.93 20.90 15.78
CA LEU A 222 -7.41 21.73 16.90
C LEU A 222 -7.09 23.22 16.72
N SER A 223 -6.09 23.55 15.89
CA SER A 223 -5.65 24.93 15.63
C SER A 223 -6.41 25.63 14.50
N VAL A 224 -7.08 24.89 13.59
CA VAL A 224 -7.78 25.48 12.44
C VAL A 224 -9.27 25.63 12.69
N PRO A 225 -9.95 26.66 12.06
CA PRO A 225 -11.41 26.75 12.04
C PRO A 225 -12.02 25.55 11.31
N ARG A 226 -13.02 24.88 11.89
CA ARG A 226 -13.57 23.62 11.37
C ARG A 226 -15.09 23.51 11.37
N GLY A 227 -15.81 24.48 11.97
CA GLY A 227 -17.29 24.48 11.98
C GLY A 227 -17.90 23.17 12.45
N ASP A 228 -18.74 22.57 11.63
CA ASP A 228 -19.47 21.32 11.88
C ASP A 228 -18.68 20.03 11.58
N TRP A 229 -17.38 20.11 11.35
CA TRP A 229 -16.55 18.95 11.07
C TRP A 229 -16.16 18.16 12.33
N VAL A 230 -16.00 16.86 12.15
CA VAL A 230 -15.33 15.95 13.09
C VAL A 230 -14.18 15.24 12.38
N LEU A 231 -13.07 15.05 13.08
CA LEU A 231 -11.94 14.24 12.59
C LEU A 231 -12.13 12.80 13.08
N LEU A 232 -12.19 11.85 12.15
CA LEU A 232 -12.14 10.43 12.44
C LEU A 232 -10.73 9.91 12.18
N LEU A 233 -10.02 9.54 13.23
CA LEU A 233 -8.76 8.82 13.19
C LEU A 233 -9.06 7.33 13.29
N ALA A 234 -9.12 6.62 12.16
CA ALA A 234 -9.27 5.18 12.12
C ALA A 234 -7.97 4.55 11.63
N GLY A 235 -7.51 3.48 12.28
CA GLY A 235 -6.25 2.89 11.82
C GLY A 235 -5.80 1.69 12.64
N ILE A 236 -4.75 1.05 12.14
CA ILE A 236 -4.13 -0.11 12.80
C ILE A 236 -3.12 0.40 13.83
N PRO A 237 -3.27 0.06 15.12
CA PRO A 237 -2.29 0.37 16.15
C PRO A 237 -0.92 -0.25 15.82
N GLU A 238 0.15 0.57 15.87
CA GLU A 238 1.53 0.12 15.62
C GLU A 238 2.49 0.75 16.63
N GLU A 239 2.86 2.01 16.46
CA GLU A 239 3.69 2.78 17.39
C GLU A 239 2.83 3.43 18.48
N TYR A 240 1.62 3.86 18.12
CA TYR A 240 0.64 4.40 19.05
C TYR A 240 -0.56 3.48 19.17
N THR A 241 -1.01 3.24 20.40
CA THR A 241 -2.26 2.55 20.69
C THR A 241 -3.44 3.52 20.63
N VAL A 242 -4.67 3.01 20.50
CA VAL A 242 -5.90 3.82 20.57
C VAL A 242 -5.94 4.61 21.89
N ALA A 243 -5.71 3.95 23.03
CA ALA A 243 -5.74 4.61 24.34
C ALA A 243 -4.72 5.75 24.47
N GLN A 244 -3.52 5.61 23.88
CA GLN A 244 -2.53 6.69 23.86
C GLN A 244 -2.99 7.89 23.03
N LEU A 245 -3.62 7.66 21.87
CA LEU A 245 -4.16 8.73 21.05
C LEU A 245 -5.38 9.40 21.70
N GLU A 246 -6.30 8.64 22.31
CA GLU A 246 -7.43 9.18 23.05
C GLU A 246 -6.95 10.03 24.24
N GLY A 247 -5.95 9.55 25.00
CA GLY A 247 -5.33 10.31 26.08
C GLY A 247 -4.64 11.60 25.57
N TYR A 248 -4.05 11.56 24.37
CA TYR A 248 -3.49 12.76 23.75
C TYR A 248 -4.59 13.75 23.36
N VAL A 249 -5.64 13.29 22.68
CA VAL A 249 -6.82 14.09 22.31
C VAL A 249 -7.45 14.75 23.53
N LEU A 250 -7.59 14.01 24.63
CA LEU A 250 -8.12 14.54 25.91
C LEU A 250 -7.25 15.70 26.44
N ARG A 251 -5.94 15.50 26.52
CA ARG A 251 -4.99 16.53 27.00
C ARG A 251 -5.00 17.80 26.14
N GLN A 252 -5.21 17.65 24.83
CA GLN A 252 -5.30 18.77 23.89
C GLN A 252 -6.70 19.42 23.81
N GLY A 253 -7.68 18.99 24.61
CA GLY A 253 -9.04 19.52 24.60
C GLY A 253 -9.84 19.16 23.35
N GLY A 254 -9.54 18.02 22.73
CA GLY A 254 -10.14 17.58 21.47
C GLY A 254 -11.42 16.74 21.60
N ILE A 255 -11.93 16.53 22.83
CA ILE A 255 -13.14 15.71 23.07
C ILE A 255 -14.32 16.23 22.25
N GLY A 256 -15.06 15.30 21.62
CA GLY A 256 -16.20 15.59 20.75
C GLY A 256 -15.86 16.22 19.40
N ARG A 257 -14.56 16.43 19.12
CA ARG A 257 -14.04 17.00 17.87
C ARG A 257 -13.18 15.99 17.09
N ILE A 258 -12.63 15.00 17.79
CA ILE A 258 -11.76 13.95 17.24
C ILE A 258 -12.25 12.61 17.82
N LEU A 259 -12.43 11.64 16.93
CA LEU A 259 -12.78 10.26 17.25
C LEU A 259 -11.58 9.39 16.90
N VAL A 260 -11.24 8.44 17.77
CA VAL A 260 -10.14 7.49 17.55
C VAL A 260 -10.71 6.07 17.53
N HIS A 261 -10.32 5.26 16.55
CA HIS A 261 -10.86 3.90 16.38
C HIS A 261 -9.78 2.92 15.91
N ASP A 262 -9.79 1.72 16.52
CA ASP A 262 -8.99 0.59 16.01
C ASP A 262 -9.61 0.06 14.71
N GLY A 263 -8.97 0.34 13.61
CA GLY A 263 -9.42 -0.07 12.27
C GLY A 263 -9.01 -1.49 11.86
N THR A 264 -8.45 -2.31 12.77
CA THR A 264 -7.88 -3.63 12.43
C THR A 264 -8.91 -4.55 11.79
N ASP A 265 -10.09 -4.65 12.39
CA ASP A 265 -11.18 -5.53 11.94
C ASP A 265 -12.41 -4.75 11.45
N ALA A 266 -12.31 -3.42 11.34
CA ALA A 266 -13.38 -2.57 10.85
C ALA A 266 -13.36 -2.41 9.32
N PRO A 267 -14.53 -2.24 8.67
CA PRO A 267 -14.55 -1.89 7.25
C PRO A 267 -13.90 -0.53 7.01
N PRO A 268 -13.28 -0.29 5.84
CA PRO A 268 -12.67 1.01 5.52
C PRO A 268 -13.69 2.16 5.64
N PRO A 269 -13.37 3.27 6.35
CA PRO A 269 -14.34 4.32 6.72
C PRO A 269 -14.59 5.37 5.63
N TYR A 270 -14.18 5.15 4.40
CA TYR A 270 -14.29 6.15 3.34
C TYR A 270 -15.74 6.55 3.03
N ALA A 271 -16.69 5.60 3.14
CA ALA A 271 -18.12 5.83 2.82
C ALA A 271 -18.81 6.87 3.73
N VAL A 272 -18.24 7.16 4.90
CA VAL A 272 -18.72 8.22 5.81
C VAL A 272 -17.90 9.50 5.73
N ALA A 273 -16.84 9.54 4.91
CA ALA A 273 -15.91 10.65 4.82
C ALA A 273 -16.30 11.67 3.75
N SER A 274 -16.09 12.96 4.04
CA SER A 274 -16.23 14.07 3.09
C SER A 274 -14.87 14.62 2.62
N LEU A 275 -13.80 14.33 3.36
CA LEU A 275 -12.42 14.73 3.05
C LEU A 275 -11.46 13.70 3.64
N PHE A 276 -10.43 13.30 2.89
CA PHE A 276 -9.38 12.41 3.36
C PHE A 276 -8.08 13.16 3.61
N LEU A 277 -7.46 12.91 4.77
CA LEU A 277 -6.24 13.57 5.22
C LEU A 277 -5.10 12.54 5.37
N LEU A 278 -3.98 12.75 4.65
CA LEU A 278 -2.79 11.92 4.77
C LEU A 278 -1.53 12.79 4.90
N PRO A 279 -1.18 13.26 6.10
CA PRO A 279 -0.03 14.16 6.32
C PRO A 279 1.32 13.43 6.42
N SER A 280 1.49 12.30 5.76
CA SER A 280 2.65 11.43 5.91
C SER A 280 3.99 12.12 5.64
N HIS A 281 5.04 11.73 6.38
CA HIS A 281 6.43 12.12 6.11
C HIS A 281 6.97 11.54 4.80
N SER A 282 6.47 10.40 4.38
CA SER A 282 6.88 9.73 3.15
C SER A 282 5.92 8.57 2.82
N GLU A 283 5.56 8.44 1.57
CA GLU A 283 4.82 7.32 1.01
C GLU A 283 5.51 6.77 -0.22
N ASN A 284 5.48 5.46 -0.36
CA ASN A 284 5.93 4.83 -1.60
C ASN A 284 4.87 5.02 -2.72
N PHE A 285 3.62 4.73 -2.41
CA PHE A 285 2.47 4.96 -3.28
C PHE A 285 1.32 5.66 -2.53
N GLY A 286 1.03 5.23 -1.29
CA GLY A 286 -0.12 5.73 -0.53
C GLY A 286 -1.43 5.14 -1.07
N LEU A 287 -1.59 3.81 -1.04
CA LEU A 287 -2.78 3.10 -1.55
C LEU A 287 -4.08 3.66 -1.00
N VAL A 288 -4.08 4.12 0.25
CA VAL A 288 -5.23 4.75 0.91
C VAL A 288 -5.71 6.03 0.22
N VAL A 289 -4.84 6.74 -0.51
CA VAL A 289 -5.22 7.89 -1.35
C VAL A 289 -6.04 7.43 -2.55
N ALA A 290 -5.56 6.39 -3.27
CA ALA A 290 -6.32 5.82 -4.38
C ALA A 290 -7.67 5.23 -3.91
N GLU A 291 -7.68 4.57 -2.75
CA GLU A 291 -8.89 4.00 -2.13
C GLU A 291 -9.90 5.09 -1.73
N SER A 292 -9.45 6.25 -1.29
CA SER A 292 -10.27 7.42 -1.02
C SER A 292 -10.86 8.00 -2.31
N LEU A 293 -10.00 8.27 -3.29
CA LEU A 293 -10.39 8.89 -4.56
C LEU A 293 -11.38 8.03 -5.36
N VAL A 294 -11.17 6.68 -5.43
CA VAL A 294 -12.09 5.81 -6.17
C VAL A 294 -13.51 5.82 -5.60
N ARG A 295 -13.64 6.16 -4.32
CA ARG A 295 -14.92 6.34 -3.60
C ARG A 295 -15.48 7.77 -3.68
N GLY A 296 -14.82 8.64 -4.42
CA GLY A 296 -15.27 10.03 -4.59
C GLY A 296 -14.99 10.92 -3.38
N VAL A 297 -14.01 10.57 -2.53
CA VAL A 297 -13.60 11.39 -1.39
C VAL A 297 -12.33 12.17 -1.77
N PRO A 298 -12.38 13.52 -1.82
CA PRO A 298 -11.22 14.35 -2.14
C PRO A 298 -10.14 14.25 -1.07
N VAL A 299 -8.89 14.56 -1.45
CA VAL A 299 -7.71 14.28 -0.65
C VAL A 299 -6.89 15.53 -0.36
N LEU A 300 -6.42 15.66 0.89
CA LEU A 300 -5.31 16.54 1.24
C LEU A 300 -4.14 15.68 1.72
N THR A 301 -3.01 15.76 1.03
CA THR A 301 -1.80 15.01 1.38
C THR A 301 -0.54 15.87 1.31
N THR A 302 0.59 15.32 1.75
CA THR A 302 1.88 16.01 1.66
C THR A 302 2.56 15.73 0.31
N ASP A 303 3.45 16.63 -0.11
CA ASP A 303 4.34 16.49 -1.28
C ASP A 303 5.36 15.35 -1.13
N ALA A 304 5.47 14.76 0.06
CA ALA A 304 6.21 13.52 0.31
C ALA A 304 5.47 12.24 -0.16
N THR A 305 4.38 12.41 -0.90
CA THR A 305 3.61 11.34 -1.55
C THR A 305 3.62 11.51 -3.07
N PRO A 306 3.49 10.45 -3.89
CA PRO A 306 3.52 10.57 -5.35
C PRO A 306 2.20 11.08 -5.96
N TRP A 307 1.44 11.90 -5.22
CA TRP A 307 0.09 12.37 -5.61
C TRP A 307 0.05 13.82 -6.07
N HIS A 308 1.14 14.32 -6.66
CA HIS A 308 1.29 15.72 -7.09
C HIS A 308 0.22 16.20 -8.09
N LYS A 309 -0.38 15.28 -8.86
CA LYS A 309 -1.46 15.60 -9.81
C LYS A 309 -2.81 15.93 -9.18
N LEU A 310 -2.99 15.77 -7.85
CA LEU A 310 -4.26 16.07 -7.16
C LEU A 310 -4.80 17.47 -7.46
N GLU A 311 -3.93 18.48 -7.53
CA GLU A 311 -4.33 19.87 -7.81
C GLU A 311 -4.73 20.07 -9.27
N THR A 312 -3.93 19.55 -10.20
CA THR A 312 -4.19 19.66 -11.65
C THR A 312 -5.48 18.96 -12.06
N VAL A 313 -5.78 17.83 -11.42
CA VAL A 313 -7.03 17.08 -11.63
C VAL A 313 -8.21 17.78 -10.94
N GLY A 314 -7.96 18.62 -9.94
CA GLY A 314 -9.01 19.22 -9.11
C GLY A 314 -9.55 18.30 -8.01
N ALA A 315 -8.87 17.19 -7.72
CA ALA A 315 -9.32 16.16 -6.81
C ALA A 315 -8.88 16.38 -5.34
N GLY A 316 -8.15 17.46 -5.07
CA GLY A 316 -7.64 17.76 -3.73
C GLY A 316 -6.39 18.64 -3.76
N ARG A 317 -5.52 18.46 -2.75
CA ARG A 317 -4.27 19.22 -2.59
C ARG A 317 -3.11 18.30 -2.21
N CYS A 318 -1.92 18.61 -2.74
CA CYS A 318 -0.66 17.95 -2.41
C CYS A 318 0.37 19.03 -2.11
N VAL A 319 0.70 19.27 -0.83
CA VAL A 319 1.47 20.43 -0.38
C VAL A 319 2.52 20.04 0.66
N PRO A 320 3.61 20.82 0.81
CA PRO A 320 4.56 20.63 1.91
C PRO A 320 3.86 20.71 3.28
N TRP A 321 4.35 19.93 4.24
CA TRP A 321 3.74 19.88 5.58
C TRP A 321 3.67 21.26 6.28
N ASN A 322 4.69 22.07 6.15
CA ASN A 322 4.71 23.42 6.73
C ASN A 322 3.66 24.38 6.12
N LEU A 323 3.08 24.01 4.98
CA LEU A 323 2.02 24.76 4.33
C LEU A 323 0.63 24.09 4.47
N TYR A 324 0.52 22.96 5.16
CA TYR A 324 -0.67 22.11 5.19
C TYR A 324 -1.91 22.77 5.84
N ALA A 325 -1.70 23.67 6.82
CA ALA A 325 -2.77 24.34 7.57
C ALA A 325 -3.73 25.16 6.68
N LYS A 326 -3.18 25.96 5.77
CA LYS A 326 -3.99 26.84 4.91
C LYS A 326 -4.86 26.05 3.91
N PRO A 327 -4.37 25.06 3.16
CA PRO A 327 -5.21 24.17 2.36
C PRO A 327 -6.24 23.40 3.17
N LEU A 328 -5.90 22.93 4.38
CA LEU A 328 -6.86 22.27 5.25
C LEU A 328 -8.03 23.20 5.59
N ALA A 329 -7.75 24.41 6.09
CA ALA A 329 -8.78 25.41 6.42
C ALA A 329 -9.63 25.75 5.18
N SER A 330 -9.02 25.89 4.00
CA SER A 330 -9.72 26.17 2.75
C SER A 330 -10.69 25.05 2.38
N LEU A 331 -10.25 23.78 2.43
CA LEU A 331 -11.10 22.61 2.11
C LEU A 331 -12.24 22.44 3.12
N LEU A 332 -11.98 22.70 4.41
CA LEU A 332 -13.03 22.64 5.43
C LEU A 332 -14.12 23.72 5.24
N ALA A 333 -13.78 24.84 4.61
CA ALA A 333 -14.72 25.91 4.30
C ALA A 333 -15.53 25.67 3.02
N GLU A 334 -15.16 24.70 2.18
CA GLU A 334 -15.89 24.36 0.96
C GLU A 334 -17.27 23.74 1.28
N THR A 335 -18.24 23.96 0.37
CA THR A 335 -19.57 23.35 0.48
C THR A 335 -19.51 21.85 0.19
N PRO A 336 -20.51 21.07 0.68
CA PRO A 336 -20.60 19.62 0.36
C PRO A 336 -20.60 19.34 -1.15
N GLU A 337 -21.26 20.19 -1.94
CA GLU A 337 -21.38 20.08 -3.41
C GLU A 337 -20.01 20.27 -4.08
N THR A 338 -19.20 21.22 -3.59
CA THR A 338 -17.85 21.48 -4.10
C THR A 338 -16.93 20.30 -3.79
N LEU A 339 -16.96 19.79 -2.57
CA LEU A 339 -16.18 18.62 -2.19
C LEU A 339 -16.60 17.37 -2.99
N ALA A 340 -17.92 17.17 -3.18
CA ALA A 340 -18.42 16.08 -4.01
C ALA A 340 -17.99 16.20 -5.48
N ALA A 341 -17.92 17.42 -6.03
CA ALA A 341 -17.40 17.68 -7.38
C ALA A 341 -15.92 17.30 -7.49
N ARG A 342 -15.09 17.67 -6.50
CA ARG A 342 -13.68 17.23 -6.41
C ARG A 342 -13.57 15.72 -6.34
N GLY A 343 -14.40 15.09 -5.53
CA GLY A 343 -14.45 13.63 -5.38
C GLY A 343 -14.77 12.93 -6.71
N ARG A 344 -15.73 13.44 -7.49
CA ARG A 344 -16.05 12.90 -8.83
C ARG A 344 -14.86 12.97 -9.79
N LEU A 345 -14.14 14.10 -9.83
CA LEU A 345 -12.94 14.25 -10.64
C LEU A 345 -11.85 13.27 -10.23
N GLY A 346 -11.63 13.11 -8.92
CA GLY A 346 -10.68 12.14 -8.38
C GLY A 346 -11.05 10.70 -8.72
N SER A 347 -12.33 10.34 -8.58
CA SER A 347 -12.81 9.00 -8.90
C SER A 347 -12.66 8.65 -10.39
N ALA A 348 -13.00 9.57 -11.28
CA ALA A 348 -12.80 9.40 -12.72
C ALA A 348 -11.31 9.18 -13.04
N TRP A 349 -10.45 10.04 -12.51
CA TRP A 349 -9.01 9.93 -12.72
C TRP A 349 -8.42 8.60 -12.27
N VAL A 350 -8.71 8.16 -11.03
CA VAL A 350 -8.09 6.93 -10.52
C VAL A 350 -8.67 5.66 -11.14
N ARG A 351 -9.92 5.65 -11.58
CA ARG A 351 -10.51 4.54 -12.34
C ARG A 351 -9.83 4.36 -13.69
N ASP A 352 -9.45 5.46 -14.33
CA ASP A 352 -8.76 5.44 -15.62
C ASP A 352 -7.28 5.11 -15.47
N ASP A 353 -6.57 5.79 -14.56
CA ASP A 353 -5.11 5.70 -14.45
C ASP A 353 -4.60 4.57 -13.56
N PHE A 354 -5.35 4.16 -12.53
CA PHE A 354 -4.90 3.24 -11.48
C PHE A 354 -5.76 1.97 -11.41
N SER A 355 -6.08 1.35 -12.56
CA SER A 355 -6.74 0.05 -12.58
C SER A 355 -5.73 -1.09 -12.54
N TRP A 356 -6.03 -2.19 -11.85
CA TRP A 356 -5.18 -3.39 -11.84
C TRP A 356 -4.96 -3.97 -13.25
N GLY A 357 -5.92 -3.82 -14.14
CA GLY A 357 -5.78 -4.22 -15.54
C GLY A 357 -4.70 -3.40 -16.28
N LYS A 358 -4.62 -2.09 -16.04
CA LYS A 358 -3.59 -1.21 -16.62
C LYS A 358 -2.20 -1.58 -16.07
N THR A 359 -2.08 -1.72 -14.75
CA THR A 359 -0.85 -2.15 -14.09
C THR A 359 -0.38 -3.52 -14.60
N ALA A 360 -1.28 -4.48 -14.71
CA ALA A 360 -0.99 -5.82 -15.20
C ALA A 360 -0.49 -5.83 -16.66
N ARG A 361 -1.12 -5.07 -17.55
CA ARG A 361 -0.66 -4.93 -18.96
C ARG A 361 0.73 -4.31 -19.05
N THR A 362 1.00 -3.25 -18.28
CA THR A 362 2.32 -2.61 -18.22
C THR A 362 3.40 -3.60 -17.76
N LEU A 363 3.12 -4.36 -16.70
CA LEU A 363 4.04 -5.38 -16.21
C LEU A 363 4.18 -6.58 -17.13
N SER A 364 3.10 -7.01 -17.80
CA SER A 364 3.18 -8.09 -18.79
C SER A 364 4.14 -7.75 -19.94
N ALA A 365 4.02 -6.54 -20.49
CA ALA A 365 4.94 -6.08 -21.54
C ALA A 365 6.39 -5.99 -21.04
N PHE A 366 6.59 -5.60 -19.77
CA PHE A 366 7.93 -5.59 -19.17
C PHE A 366 8.49 -7.01 -19.00
N TYR A 367 7.69 -7.97 -18.53
CA TYR A 367 8.11 -9.37 -18.40
C TYR A 367 8.48 -10.00 -19.75
N GLU A 368 7.74 -9.69 -20.82
CA GLU A 368 8.04 -10.17 -22.18
C GLU A 368 9.42 -9.68 -22.62
N LYS A 369 9.71 -8.37 -22.49
CA LYS A 369 11.02 -7.81 -22.80
C LYS A 369 12.16 -8.47 -22.02
N LEU A 370 11.97 -8.74 -20.73
CA LEU A 370 12.99 -9.42 -19.92
C LEU A 370 13.20 -10.88 -20.35
N ARG A 371 12.16 -11.57 -20.77
CA ARG A 371 12.27 -12.94 -21.31
C ARG A 371 12.99 -13.00 -22.65
N GLU A 372 12.72 -12.04 -23.52
CA GLU A 372 13.42 -11.91 -24.80
C GLU A 372 14.91 -11.67 -24.61
N ALA A 373 15.27 -10.79 -23.67
CA ALA A 373 16.66 -10.49 -23.34
C ALA A 373 17.41 -11.64 -22.64
N ALA A 374 16.70 -12.60 -22.07
CA ALA A 374 17.27 -13.78 -21.38
C ALA A 374 17.45 -15.00 -22.30
N ARG A 375 16.94 -14.95 -23.53
CA ARG A 375 17.12 -15.98 -24.58
C ARG A 375 18.38 -15.74 -25.37
#